data_82b3d0cf25b97f89ca6ebc63624f6794
#
_entry.id   82b3d0cf25b97f89ca6ebc63624f6794
#
_cell.length_a   1.000
_cell.length_b   1.000
_cell.length_c   1.000
_cell.angle_alpha   90.00
_cell.angle_beta   90.00
_cell.angle_gamma   90.00
#
_symmetry.space_group_name_H-M   'P 1'
#
loop_
_entity.id
_entity.type
_entity.pdbx_description
1 polymer ?
#
loop_
_entity_poly.entity_id
_entity_poly.type
_entity_poly.pdbx_seq_one_letter_code
_entity_poly.pdbx_strand_id
1 'polypeptide(L)'
;MNVLMAVILLLASPAAFCAEQSPVKLAKPTPEQAAWQDMELTMFIHFAPSTWQDTQHDNLSTPLSSINPEKLDTEQWVDVAVAMGAKQIVFVAKHVGGFCWWQTETTDYGVKNTPWRGGKGDVMKDLAESCHKRGMKLGVYLSPADGKLGIGVGGRAKTPEAQENYNRVHRQQLTELLSLYGTMDEVWFDGSNIVPVGDILAKYAPKAMIFQGPQATITWIGNEDGVARYPTWNAMSSEKARSGVSTGHDGDPDGDVWMPSECDARIRADWFWSTKNLPTLKSVDQLMGMYYRSVGHGAVLLLNQTPDTTGRIPEEDAKRAAEFGSEIQRRFGNSIAETMGKGNAVEFDPGKPVKIDHVITQENILEGERVREYVIEGLVGGEWKQLCEGTAIGHKKIDQFAPVEVAKLRLRITRSVAEPQIRRFAAYSVWGDNPPKAETPEIAAVTRTLWHWSSENVPLEMTTTNLDLTAFCKDAGVYVLEFIRTAGKDLDVQSVDLISQGHKLDKFVVRRMVRGTPQYHIKISEEGTAHQLQLSVKLPEATSRGQATIHRMIK
;
A
#
# COMPACT_ATOMS: atom_id res chain seq x y z
N MET A 1 -30.83 -77.56 35.21
CA MET A 1 -29.65 -77.45 34.29
C MET A 1 -29.85 -76.16 33.48
N ASN A 2 -29.35 -75.06 34.07
CA ASN A 2 -29.55 -73.74 33.48
C ASN A 2 -28.26 -73.38 32.71
N VAL A 3 -28.41 -73.12 31.39
CA VAL A 3 -27.35 -72.62 30.54
C VAL A 3 -27.43 -71.09 30.49
N LEU A 4 -26.43 -70.44 31.06
CA LEU A 4 -26.28 -68.97 31.01
C LEU A 4 -25.62 -68.64 29.70
N MET A 5 -26.31 -67.84 28.84
CA MET A 5 -25.79 -67.34 27.59
C MET A 5 -25.22 -65.94 27.83
N ALA A 6 -23.89 -65.79 27.74
CA ALA A 6 -23.22 -64.52 27.88
C ALA A 6 -23.24 -63.78 26.53
N VAL A 7 -23.88 -62.61 26.50
CA VAL A 7 -23.82 -61.69 25.35
C VAL A 7 -22.65 -60.76 25.50
N ILE A 8 -21.67 -60.90 24.61
CA ILE A 8 -20.55 -59.95 24.51
C ILE A 8 -20.97 -58.76 23.64
N LEU A 9 -21.18 -57.58 24.24
CA LEU A 9 -21.34 -56.33 23.53
C LEU A 9 -19.94 -55.82 23.08
N LEU A 10 -19.66 -55.89 21.80
CA LEU A 10 -18.55 -55.19 21.18
C LEU A 10 -18.89 -53.69 21.07
N LEU A 11 -18.29 -52.87 21.93
CA LEU A 11 -18.28 -51.42 21.79
C LEU A 11 -17.30 -51.04 20.65
N ALA A 12 -17.83 -50.74 19.48
CA ALA A 12 -17.07 -50.12 18.39
C ALA A 12 -16.86 -48.64 18.74
N SER A 13 -15.64 -48.23 19.07
CA SER A 13 -15.24 -46.84 19.17
C SER A 13 -15.29 -46.20 17.75
N PRO A 14 -15.94 -45.04 17.57
CA PRO A 14 -15.82 -44.35 16.32
C PRO A 14 -14.38 -43.79 16.18
N ALA A 15 -13.60 -44.40 15.29
CA ALA A 15 -12.36 -43.79 14.83
C ALA A 15 -12.74 -42.46 14.15
N ALA A 16 -12.40 -41.36 14.80
CA ALA A 16 -12.48 -40.04 14.18
C ALA A 16 -11.53 -40.06 12.95
N PHE A 17 -12.12 -40.10 11.76
CA PHE A 17 -11.41 -39.83 10.52
C PHE A 17 -10.98 -38.35 10.59
N CYS A 18 -9.75 -38.10 11.03
CA CYS A 18 -9.06 -36.86 10.69
C CYS A 18 -8.86 -36.90 9.16
N ALA A 19 -9.76 -36.25 8.43
CA ALA A 19 -9.49 -35.94 7.03
C ALA A 19 -8.20 -35.09 7.03
N GLU A 20 -7.11 -35.65 6.49
CA GLU A 20 -5.93 -34.87 6.13
C GLU A 20 -6.39 -33.75 5.22
N GLN A 21 -6.48 -32.53 5.73
CA GLN A 21 -6.72 -31.36 4.91
C GLN A 21 -5.52 -31.27 3.96
N SER A 22 -5.80 -31.33 2.66
CA SER A 22 -4.77 -31.09 1.64
C SER A 22 -4.04 -29.80 1.99
N PRO A 23 -2.70 -29.77 1.91
CA PRO A 23 -1.92 -28.59 2.30
C PRO A 23 -2.42 -27.39 1.51
N VAL A 24 -2.77 -26.31 2.21
CA VAL A 24 -3.23 -25.06 1.61
C VAL A 24 -2.11 -24.53 0.71
N LYS A 25 -2.38 -24.42 -0.57
CA LYS A 25 -1.43 -23.85 -1.54
C LYS A 25 -1.47 -22.31 -1.40
N LEU A 26 -0.50 -21.75 -0.69
CA LEU A 26 -0.36 -20.31 -0.53
C LEU A 26 0.38 -19.69 -1.74
N ALA A 27 -0.05 -18.52 -2.16
CA ALA A 27 0.75 -17.67 -3.03
C ALA A 27 2.05 -17.27 -2.32
N LYS A 28 3.15 -17.24 -3.07
CA LYS A 28 4.48 -16.88 -2.56
C LYS A 28 5.15 -15.88 -3.49
N PRO A 29 5.93 -14.91 -2.95
CA PRO A 29 6.71 -14.00 -3.78
C PRO A 29 7.82 -14.72 -4.52
N THR A 30 8.24 -14.14 -5.66
CA THR A 30 9.57 -14.41 -6.20
C THR A 30 10.62 -13.75 -5.31
N PRO A 31 11.91 -14.15 -5.40
CA PRO A 31 12.99 -13.45 -4.67
C PRO A 31 13.04 -11.95 -4.98
N GLU A 32 12.77 -11.56 -6.23
CA GLU A 32 12.74 -10.18 -6.68
C GLU A 32 11.58 -9.39 -6.05
N GLN A 33 10.37 -9.99 -5.98
CA GLN A 33 9.22 -9.36 -5.31
C GLN A 33 9.48 -9.17 -3.81
N ALA A 34 10.07 -10.18 -3.14
CA ALA A 34 10.40 -10.07 -1.72
C ALA A 34 11.46 -8.97 -1.47
N ALA A 35 12.50 -8.91 -2.30
CA ALA A 35 13.53 -7.88 -2.21
C ALA A 35 12.98 -6.47 -2.50
N TRP A 36 12.01 -6.36 -3.41
CA TRP A 36 11.31 -5.11 -3.69
C TRP A 36 10.47 -4.66 -2.49
N GLN A 37 9.70 -5.56 -1.86
CA GLN A 37 8.95 -5.23 -0.64
C GLN A 37 9.88 -4.80 0.52
N ASP A 38 11.07 -5.41 0.64
CA ASP A 38 12.07 -5.04 1.66
C ASP A 38 12.66 -3.63 1.45
N MET A 39 12.44 -2.98 0.31
CA MET A 39 12.77 -1.56 0.12
C MET A 39 11.86 -0.63 0.93
N GLU A 40 10.59 -0.99 1.13
CA GLU A 40 9.56 -0.28 1.89
C GLU A 40 9.24 1.14 1.40
N LEU A 41 10.27 1.95 1.13
CA LEU A 41 10.16 3.34 0.70
C LEU A 41 10.98 3.57 -0.57
N THR A 42 10.32 4.12 -1.59
CA THR A 42 10.90 4.48 -2.88
C THR A 42 10.50 5.91 -3.25
N MET A 43 11.23 6.54 -4.17
CA MET A 43 10.99 7.93 -4.56
C MET A 43 10.53 8.00 -6.01
N PHE A 44 9.39 8.64 -6.25
CA PHE A 44 8.95 9.01 -7.60
C PHE A 44 9.48 10.39 -7.96
N ILE A 45 9.78 10.64 -9.24
CA ILE A 45 10.11 11.98 -9.75
C ILE A 45 9.24 12.29 -10.96
N HIS A 46 8.34 13.25 -10.78
CA HIS A 46 7.57 13.83 -11.87
C HIS A 46 8.21 15.14 -12.35
N PHE A 47 8.71 15.11 -13.58
CA PHE A 47 9.31 16.26 -14.25
C PHE A 47 8.92 16.19 -15.73
N ALA A 48 8.13 17.16 -16.23
CA ALA A 48 7.63 17.19 -17.60
C ALA A 48 7.23 18.62 -17.97
N PRO A 49 6.81 18.93 -19.22
CA PRO A 49 6.31 20.26 -19.60
C PRO A 49 5.20 20.80 -18.71
N SER A 50 4.43 19.92 -18.03
CA SER A 50 3.45 20.28 -16.99
C SER A 50 4.04 21.20 -15.91
N THR A 51 5.32 21.04 -15.57
CA THR A 51 6.05 21.89 -14.61
C THR A 51 6.11 23.35 -15.05
N TRP A 52 6.17 23.62 -16.37
CA TRP A 52 6.14 24.98 -16.96
C TRP A 52 4.73 25.53 -17.18
N GLN A 53 3.71 24.68 -16.98
CA GLN A 53 2.31 25.01 -17.25
C GLN A 53 1.50 25.19 -15.97
N ASP A 54 2.06 24.94 -14.81
CA ASP A 54 1.32 24.87 -13.53
C ASP A 54 0.09 23.92 -13.61
N THR A 55 0.22 22.78 -14.30
CA THR A 55 -0.88 21.80 -14.53
C THR A 55 -0.46 20.36 -14.23
N GLN A 56 -1.46 19.49 -14.02
CA GLN A 56 -1.24 18.05 -13.84
C GLN A 56 -1.01 17.31 -15.16
N HIS A 57 -1.55 17.82 -16.24
CA HIS A 57 -1.46 17.20 -17.55
C HIS A 57 -0.91 18.20 -18.56
N ASP A 58 0.09 17.76 -19.30
CA ASP A 58 0.67 18.53 -20.38
C ASP A 58 -0.39 18.79 -21.47
N ASN A 59 -0.69 20.05 -21.68
CA ASN A 59 -1.63 20.53 -22.69
C ASN A 59 -0.95 20.92 -24.01
N LEU A 60 0.34 20.61 -24.17
CA LEU A 60 1.18 20.92 -25.34
C LEU A 60 1.38 22.40 -25.63
N SER A 61 1.06 23.30 -24.69
CA SER A 61 1.15 24.74 -24.89
C SER A 61 2.55 25.32 -24.64
N THR A 62 3.43 24.61 -23.95
CA THR A 62 4.79 25.09 -23.66
C THR A 62 5.66 25.01 -24.90
N PRO A 63 6.18 26.14 -25.40
CA PRO A 63 7.17 26.11 -26.47
C PRO A 63 8.42 25.32 -26.01
N LEU A 64 8.94 24.43 -26.84
CA LEU A 64 10.14 23.67 -26.51
C LEU A 64 11.35 24.56 -26.19
N SER A 65 11.39 25.77 -26.80
CA SER A 65 12.41 26.81 -26.52
C SER A 65 12.37 27.37 -25.09
N SER A 66 11.28 27.14 -24.35
CA SER A 66 11.15 27.55 -22.93
C SER A 66 11.59 26.47 -21.95
N ILE A 67 11.76 25.21 -22.40
CA ILE A 67 12.15 24.09 -21.56
C ILE A 67 13.68 24.08 -21.48
N ASN A 68 14.20 24.73 -20.45
CA ASN A 68 15.64 24.88 -20.24
C ASN A 68 15.99 24.76 -18.74
N PRO A 69 16.04 23.55 -18.18
CA PRO A 69 16.38 23.34 -16.78
C PRO A 69 17.89 23.51 -16.54
N GLU A 70 18.36 24.76 -16.53
CA GLU A 70 19.79 25.10 -16.51
C GLU A 70 20.54 24.60 -15.27
N LYS A 71 19.83 24.37 -14.17
CA LYS A 71 20.38 23.90 -12.89
C LYS A 71 20.04 22.45 -12.61
N LEU A 72 19.59 21.68 -13.63
CA LEU A 72 19.29 20.26 -13.44
C LEU A 72 20.47 19.52 -12.84
N ASP A 73 20.21 18.84 -11.73
CA ASP A 73 21.20 18.18 -10.89
C ASP A 73 20.62 16.87 -10.34
N THR A 74 20.91 15.78 -11.05
CA THR A 74 20.44 14.44 -10.67
C THR A 74 21.16 13.88 -9.44
N GLU A 75 22.36 14.36 -9.12
CA GLU A 75 23.03 14.03 -7.85
C GLU A 75 22.23 14.57 -6.67
N GLN A 76 21.69 15.81 -6.76
CA GLN A 76 20.80 16.36 -5.74
C GLN A 76 19.51 15.53 -5.60
N TRP A 77 18.95 15.00 -6.69
CA TRP A 77 17.79 14.13 -6.61
C TRP A 77 18.10 12.85 -5.83
N VAL A 78 19.26 12.25 -6.11
CA VAL A 78 19.72 11.07 -5.36
C VAL A 78 20.02 11.41 -3.90
N ASP A 79 20.59 12.58 -3.60
CA ASP A 79 20.82 13.02 -2.21
C ASP A 79 19.50 13.17 -1.44
N VAL A 80 18.45 13.70 -2.08
CA VAL A 80 17.10 13.79 -1.48
C VAL A 80 16.54 12.39 -1.24
N ALA A 81 16.67 11.47 -2.19
CA ALA A 81 16.22 10.08 -2.01
C ALA A 81 16.93 9.39 -0.83
N VAL A 82 18.25 9.54 -0.74
CA VAL A 82 19.04 8.99 0.37
C VAL A 82 18.62 9.61 1.71
N ALA A 83 18.46 10.92 1.77
CA ALA A 83 18.03 11.62 2.99
C ALA A 83 16.61 11.21 3.43
N MET A 84 15.72 10.92 2.48
CA MET A 84 14.39 10.38 2.73
C MET A 84 14.42 8.93 3.23
N GLY A 85 15.51 8.20 2.97
CA GLY A 85 15.62 6.76 3.25
C GLY A 85 15.12 5.86 2.12
N ALA A 86 14.79 6.43 0.95
CA ALA A 86 14.39 5.67 -0.23
C ALA A 86 15.52 4.77 -0.75
N LYS A 87 15.14 3.63 -1.31
CA LYS A 87 16.08 2.63 -1.85
C LYS A 87 16.09 2.59 -3.37
N GLN A 88 15.13 3.24 -4.00
CA GLN A 88 14.95 3.29 -5.44
C GLN A 88 14.40 4.66 -5.84
N ILE A 89 14.75 5.11 -7.05
CA ILE A 89 14.11 6.23 -7.73
C ILE A 89 13.38 5.68 -8.95
N VAL A 90 12.09 6.03 -9.12
CA VAL A 90 11.32 5.80 -10.34
C VAL A 90 11.19 7.15 -11.05
N PHE A 91 11.72 7.29 -12.26
CA PHE A 91 11.69 8.54 -13.00
C PHE A 91 10.65 8.53 -14.11
N VAL A 92 9.85 9.58 -14.21
CA VAL A 92 8.89 9.79 -15.30
C VAL A 92 9.65 10.24 -16.56
N ALA A 93 10.15 9.27 -17.32
CA ALA A 93 10.91 9.54 -18.55
C ALA A 93 9.99 10.13 -19.66
N LYS A 94 8.76 9.65 -19.74
CA LYS A 94 7.70 10.21 -20.60
C LYS A 94 6.35 10.14 -19.88
N HIS A 95 5.75 11.29 -19.59
CA HIS A 95 4.37 11.41 -19.10
C HIS A 95 3.35 11.40 -20.25
N VAL A 96 2.05 11.46 -19.93
CA VAL A 96 0.93 11.36 -20.90
C VAL A 96 0.95 12.39 -22.03
N GLY A 97 1.65 13.51 -21.89
CA GLY A 97 1.84 14.52 -22.96
C GLY A 97 2.71 14.01 -24.12
N GLY A 98 3.60 13.07 -23.86
CA GLY A 98 4.49 12.48 -24.86
C GLY A 98 5.90 13.08 -24.92
N PHE A 99 6.26 14.03 -24.02
CA PHE A 99 7.60 14.62 -23.97
C PHE A 99 8.62 13.62 -23.43
N CYS A 100 9.71 13.41 -24.19
CA CYS A 100 10.77 12.45 -23.86
C CYS A 100 12.00 13.15 -23.26
N TRP A 101 12.43 12.72 -22.06
CA TRP A 101 13.60 13.25 -21.36
C TRP A 101 14.93 12.57 -21.74
N TRP A 102 14.95 11.77 -22.79
CA TRP A 102 16.14 11.10 -23.34
C TRP A 102 16.26 11.35 -24.84
N GLN A 103 17.42 11.03 -25.40
CA GLN A 103 17.64 11.14 -26.83
C GLN A 103 16.92 9.99 -27.56
N THR A 104 15.83 10.29 -28.25
CA THR A 104 15.08 9.33 -29.07
C THR A 104 14.78 9.92 -30.44
N GLU A 105 14.75 9.06 -31.47
CA GLU A 105 14.33 9.43 -32.82
C GLU A 105 12.83 9.20 -33.07
N THR A 106 12.10 8.69 -32.09
CA THR A 106 10.69 8.33 -32.22
C THR A 106 9.73 9.53 -32.25
N THR A 107 10.19 10.69 -31.76
CA THR A 107 9.38 11.91 -31.69
C THR A 107 10.27 13.15 -31.71
N ASP A 108 9.70 14.27 -32.20
CA ASP A 108 10.31 15.60 -32.09
C ASP A 108 9.90 16.33 -30.80
N TYR A 109 8.98 15.74 -30.02
CA TYR A 109 8.55 16.27 -28.73
C TYR A 109 9.40 15.70 -27.62
N GLY A 110 10.56 16.29 -27.42
CA GLY A 110 11.53 15.78 -26.44
C GLY A 110 12.70 16.74 -26.24
N VAL A 111 13.56 16.37 -25.33
CA VAL A 111 14.72 17.15 -24.87
C VAL A 111 15.67 17.54 -26.00
N LYS A 112 15.77 16.74 -27.06
CA LYS A 112 16.63 17.02 -28.22
C LYS A 112 16.26 18.33 -28.97
N ASN A 113 15.01 18.77 -28.86
CA ASN A 113 14.50 19.98 -29.49
C ASN A 113 14.33 21.16 -28.53
N THR A 114 14.91 21.07 -27.34
CA THR A 114 15.00 22.16 -26.37
C THR A 114 16.35 22.87 -26.43
N PRO A 115 16.48 24.10 -25.91
CA PRO A 115 17.78 24.78 -25.82
C PRO A 115 18.71 24.16 -24.77
N TRP A 116 18.16 23.36 -23.86
CA TRP A 116 18.94 22.77 -22.77
C TRP A 116 20.12 21.94 -23.31
N ARG A 117 21.34 22.32 -22.89
CA ARG A 117 22.61 21.74 -23.36
C ARG A 117 22.73 21.69 -24.90
N GLY A 118 22.11 22.66 -25.60
CA GLY A 118 22.10 22.72 -27.06
C GLY A 118 21.39 21.54 -27.74
N GLY A 119 20.35 21.00 -27.09
CA GLY A 119 19.59 19.84 -27.58
C GLY A 119 20.28 18.48 -27.33
N LYS A 120 21.41 18.46 -26.61
CA LYS A 120 22.18 17.23 -26.31
C LYS A 120 21.96 16.71 -24.89
N GLY A 121 21.01 17.31 -24.15
CA GLY A 121 20.69 16.88 -22.80
C GLY A 121 20.03 15.48 -22.80
N ASP A 122 20.26 14.72 -21.74
CA ASP A 122 19.68 13.40 -21.52
C ASP A 122 19.52 13.17 -20.02
N VAL A 123 18.30 13.39 -19.50
CA VAL A 123 18.03 13.28 -18.05
C VAL A 123 18.13 11.84 -17.58
N MET A 124 17.68 10.88 -18.42
CA MET A 124 17.79 9.46 -18.09
C MET A 124 19.24 9.04 -17.90
N LYS A 125 20.13 9.51 -18.78
CA LYS A 125 21.57 9.22 -18.67
C LYS A 125 22.16 9.80 -17.40
N ASP A 126 21.93 11.11 -17.15
CA ASP A 126 22.44 11.80 -15.98
C ASP A 126 21.97 11.11 -14.68
N LEU A 127 20.67 10.74 -14.62
CA LEU A 127 20.10 10.08 -13.46
C LEU A 127 20.63 8.65 -13.27
N ALA A 128 20.77 7.89 -14.34
CA ALA A 128 21.33 6.55 -14.28
C ALA A 128 22.78 6.57 -13.76
N GLU A 129 23.60 7.51 -14.22
CA GLU A 129 24.97 7.70 -13.75
C GLU A 129 25.00 8.08 -12.24
N SER A 130 24.13 8.99 -11.80
CA SER A 130 24.00 9.39 -10.40
C SER A 130 23.53 8.23 -9.51
N CYS A 131 22.55 7.46 -9.95
CA CYS A 131 22.06 6.28 -9.22
C CYS A 131 23.15 5.21 -9.09
N HIS A 132 23.84 4.87 -10.19
CA HIS A 132 24.93 3.89 -10.20
C HIS A 132 26.06 4.27 -9.23
N LYS A 133 26.47 5.53 -9.26
CA LYS A 133 27.52 6.05 -8.37
C LYS A 133 27.19 5.88 -6.89
N ARG A 134 25.91 5.95 -6.53
CA ARG A 134 25.42 5.89 -5.14
C ARG A 134 24.82 4.53 -4.76
N GLY A 135 24.83 3.55 -5.68
CA GLY A 135 24.17 2.24 -5.45
C GLY A 135 22.66 2.35 -5.26
N MET A 136 22.03 3.43 -5.79
CA MET A 136 20.58 3.64 -5.78
C MET A 136 19.95 2.82 -6.91
N LYS A 137 18.87 2.09 -6.62
CA LYS A 137 18.10 1.38 -7.63
C LYS A 137 17.35 2.38 -8.51
N LEU A 138 17.14 2.01 -9.78
CA LEU A 138 16.49 2.86 -10.77
C LEU A 138 15.31 2.14 -11.41
N GLY A 139 14.15 2.82 -11.42
CA GLY A 139 12.97 2.46 -12.18
C GLY A 139 12.62 3.53 -13.20
N VAL A 140 11.82 3.18 -14.17
CA VAL A 140 11.38 4.06 -15.24
C VAL A 140 9.87 4.00 -15.44
N TYR A 141 9.25 5.18 -15.49
CA TYR A 141 7.86 5.33 -15.92
C TYR A 141 7.86 5.74 -17.41
N LEU A 142 7.21 4.94 -18.23
CA LEU A 142 6.95 5.20 -19.63
C LEU A 142 5.44 5.18 -19.88
N SER A 143 4.80 6.36 -19.94
CA SER A 143 3.37 6.44 -20.23
C SER A 143 3.02 5.74 -21.53
N PRO A 144 2.07 4.79 -21.54
CA PRO A 144 1.51 4.28 -22.78
C PRO A 144 0.62 5.30 -23.51
N ALA A 145 0.02 6.27 -22.80
CA ALA A 145 -0.64 7.39 -23.43
C ALA A 145 0.38 8.39 -23.99
N ASP A 146 0.00 9.07 -25.08
CA ASP A 146 0.86 10.03 -25.76
C ASP A 146 -0.01 11.11 -26.42
N GLY A 147 -0.16 12.24 -25.73
CA GLY A 147 -1.00 13.37 -26.19
C GLY A 147 -0.50 13.98 -27.50
N LYS A 148 0.83 14.02 -27.70
CA LYS A 148 1.45 14.54 -28.92
C LYS A 148 1.09 13.72 -30.15
N LEU A 149 0.97 12.41 -29.99
CA LEU A 149 0.60 11.48 -31.07
C LEU A 149 -0.91 11.16 -31.09
N GLY A 150 -1.71 11.75 -30.17
CA GLY A 150 -3.15 11.52 -30.08
C GLY A 150 -3.54 10.13 -29.58
N ILE A 151 -2.67 9.52 -28.76
CA ILE A 151 -2.85 8.19 -28.17
C ILE A 151 -3.45 8.31 -26.78
N GLY A 152 -4.53 7.56 -26.55
CA GLY A 152 -5.25 7.55 -25.27
C GLY A 152 -4.63 6.62 -24.23
N VAL A 153 -5.30 6.58 -23.06
CA VAL A 153 -4.91 5.74 -21.90
C VAL A 153 -4.66 4.30 -22.33
N GLY A 154 -3.61 3.70 -21.77
CA GLY A 154 -3.19 2.34 -22.07
C GLY A 154 -2.55 2.17 -23.45
N GLY A 155 -2.25 3.24 -24.17
CA GLY A 155 -1.63 3.17 -25.51
C GLY A 155 -2.63 2.94 -26.64
N ARG A 156 -3.91 3.32 -26.47
CA ARG A 156 -4.99 3.09 -27.43
C ARG A 156 -5.02 4.17 -28.51
N ALA A 157 -4.85 3.78 -29.77
CA ALA A 157 -5.04 4.64 -30.93
C ALA A 157 -6.48 4.55 -31.47
N LYS A 158 -6.87 5.53 -32.30
CA LYS A 158 -8.23 5.64 -32.86
C LYS A 158 -8.45 4.68 -34.06
N THR A 159 -7.41 4.26 -34.75
CA THR A 159 -7.49 3.37 -35.93
C THR A 159 -6.47 2.24 -35.82
N PRO A 160 -6.69 1.07 -36.45
CA PRO A 160 -5.73 -0.03 -36.44
C PRO A 160 -4.36 0.36 -37.00
N GLU A 161 -4.30 1.15 -38.05
CA GLU A 161 -3.06 1.64 -38.65
C GLU A 161 -2.27 2.54 -37.68
N ALA A 162 -2.96 3.49 -37.03
CA ALA A 162 -2.37 4.35 -36.00
C ALA A 162 -1.89 3.51 -34.79
N GLN A 163 -2.61 2.44 -34.44
CA GLN A 163 -2.20 1.53 -33.37
C GLN A 163 -0.91 0.79 -33.72
N GLU A 164 -0.80 0.27 -34.94
CA GLU A 164 0.42 -0.42 -35.37
C GLU A 164 1.62 0.53 -35.43
N ASN A 165 1.43 1.76 -35.93
CA ASN A 165 2.45 2.79 -35.91
C ASN A 165 2.90 3.11 -34.49
N TYR A 166 1.95 3.32 -33.57
CA TYR A 166 2.25 3.62 -32.18
C TYR A 166 2.91 2.42 -31.46
N ASN A 167 2.50 1.20 -31.75
CA ASN A 167 3.15 0.02 -31.19
C ASN A 167 4.65 0.03 -31.52
N ARG A 168 5.05 0.40 -32.73
CA ARG A 168 6.48 0.52 -33.10
C ARG A 168 7.19 1.60 -32.29
N VAL A 169 6.57 2.79 -32.16
CA VAL A 169 7.11 3.91 -31.40
C VAL A 169 7.33 3.53 -29.94
N HIS A 170 6.27 3.05 -29.26
CA HIS A 170 6.33 2.73 -27.83
C HIS A 170 7.31 1.57 -27.54
N ARG A 171 7.33 0.54 -28.39
CA ARG A 171 8.28 -0.56 -28.27
C ARG A 171 9.74 -0.10 -28.44
N GLN A 172 10.01 0.82 -29.40
CA GLN A 172 11.34 1.41 -29.55
C GLN A 172 11.73 2.22 -28.32
N GLN A 173 10.84 3.12 -27.84
CA GLN A 173 11.05 3.90 -26.63
C GLN A 173 11.37 3.03 -25.42
N LEU A 174 10.60 1.97 -25.18
CA LEU A 174 10.86 1.02 -24.10
C LEU A 174 12.20 0.29 -24.28
N THR A 175 12.54 -0.13 -25.50
CA THR A 175 13.82 -0.78 -25.79
C THR A 175 14.98 0.16 -25.48
N GLU A 176 14.93 1.42 -25.91
CA GLU A 176 15.94 2.44 -25.61
C GLU A 176 16.14 2.59 -24.09
N LEU A 177 15.05 2.80 -23.35
CA LEU A 177 15.10 2.99 -21.90
C LEU A 177 15.66 1.79 -21.14
N LEU A 178 15.35 0.57 -21.58
CA LEU A 178 15.80 -0.64 -20.90
C LEU A 178 17.17 -1.15 -21.34
N SER A 179 17.72 -0.65 -22.46
CA SER A 179 19.00 -1.14 -23.00
C SER A 179 20.15 -0.15 -22.89
N LEU A 180 19.88 1.16 -22.75
CA LEU A 180 20.93 2.20 -22.83
C LEU A 180 21.39 2.73 -21.46
N TYR A 181 20.61 2.54 -20.40
CA TYR A 181 20.82 3.21 -19.11
C TYR A 181 21.12 2.24 -17.95
N GLY A 182 21.47 0.99 -18.27
CA GLY A 182 21.77 -0.03 -17.27
C GLY A 182 20.51 -0.78 -16.80
N THR A 183 20.61 -1.39 -15.63
CA THR A 183 19.51 -2.19 -15.08
C THR A 183 18.39 -1.29 -14.60
N MET A 184 17.17 -1.60 -15.03
CA MET A 184 15.95 -1.03 -14.46
C MET A 184 15.34 -2.03 -13.47
N ASP A 185 15.13 -1.59 -12.23
CA ASP A 185 14.54 -2.41 -11.17
C ASP A 185 13.01 -2.38 -11.19
N GLU A 186 12.43 -1.37 -11.87
CA GLU A 186 10.99 -1.22 -12.02
C GLU A 186 10.62 -0.55 -13.34
N VAL A 187 9.50 -0.99 -13.94
CA VAL A 187 8.91 -0.38 -15.14
C VAL A 187 7.44 -0.07 -14.88
N TRP A 188 7.09 1.19 -15.05
CA TRP A 188 5.79 1.74 -14.74
C TRP A 188 4.97 2.09 -16.00
N PHE A 189 3.77 1.51 -16.14
CA PHE A 189 2.82 1.80 -17.21
C PHE A 189 1.53 2.36 -16.63
N ASP A 190 1.36 3.67 -16.72
CA ASP A 190 0.17 4.35 -16.20
C ASP A 190 -1.09 4.02 -16.99
N GLY A 191 -2.15 3.61 -16.28
CA GLY A 191 -3.44 3.30 -16.89
C GLY A 191 -3.44 1.99 -17.70
N SER A 192 -2.53 1.05 -17.40
CA SER A 192 -2.33 -0.19 -18.15
C SER A 192 -1.54 -0.01 -19.47
N ASN A 193 -1.26 -1.09 -20.18
CA ASN A 193 -0.55 -1.09 -21.46
C ASN A 193 -1.10 -2.16 -22.39
N ILE A 194 -1.67 -1.76 -23.54
CA ILE A 194 -2.13 -2.70 -24.56
C ILE A 194 -1.07 -2.98 -25.64
N VAL A 195 0.01 -2.18 -25.67
CA VAL A 195 1.11 -2.42 -26.61
C VAL A 195 1.82 -3.71 -26.20
N PRO A 196 2.03 -4.67 -27.13
CA PRO A 196 2.72 -5.91 -26.80
C PRO A 196 4.22 -5.66 -26.57
N VAL A 197 4.64 -5.70 -25.29
CA VAL A 197 6.02 -5.42 -24.84
C VAL A 197 6.67 -6.57 -24.06
N GLY A 198 5.98 -7.70 -23.92
CA GLY A 198 6.45 -8.80 -23.08
C GLY A 198 7.81 -9.36 -23.50
N ASP A 199 8.11 -9.41 -24.79
CA ASP A 199 9.41 -9.84 -25.33
C ASP A 199 10.56 -8.87 -24.97
N ILE A 200 10.28 -7.56 -24.93
CA ILE A 200 11.24 -6.52 -24.56
C ILE A 200 11.53 -6.61 -23.06
N LEU A 201 10.49 -6.71 -22.23
CA LEU A 201 10.62 -6.86 -20.78
C LEU A 201 11.41 -8.14 -20.43
N ALA A 202 11.05 -9.28 -21.04
CA ALA A 202 11.74 -10.54 -20.82
C ALA A 202 13.23 -10.48 -21.22
N LYS A 203 13.57 -9.71 -22.25
CA LYS A 203 14.94 -9.59 -22.73
C LYS A 203 15.80 -8.63 -21.93
N TYR A 204 15.27 -7.43 -21.60
CA TYR A 204 16.08 -6.32 -21.08
C TYR A 204 15.83 -6.05 -19.60
N ALA A 205 14.68 -6.46 -19.04
CA ALA A 205 14.31 -6.22 -17.65
C ALA A 205 13.64 -7.45 -16.99
N PRO A 206 14.24 -8.68 -17.10
CA PRO A 206 13.60 -9.92 -16.65
C PRO A 206 13.36 -10.00 -15.14
N LYS A 207 13.99 -9.13 -14.35
CA LYS A 207 13.89 -9.08 -12.88
C LYS A 207 13.19 -7.83 -12.36
N ALA A 208 12.82 -6.92 -13.26
CA ALA A 208 12.15 -5.69 -12.87
C ALA A 208 10.74 -5.96 -12.35
N MET A 209 10.33 -5.17 -11.36
CA MET A 209 8.92 -5.09 -11.01
C MET A 209 8.16 -4.35 -12.12
N ILE A 210 7.02 -4.89 -12.51
CA ILE A 210 6.19 -4.30 -13.57
C ILE A 210 4.90 -3.79 -12.95
N PHE A 211 4.72 -2.48 -13.00
CA PHE A 211 3.50 -1.83 -12.57
C PHE A 211 2.52 -1.72 -13.73
N GLN A 212 1.41 -2.41 -13.62
CA GLN A 212 0.32 -2.51 -14.59
C GLN A 212 0.73 -3.16 -15.94
N GLY A 213 -0.26 -3.35 -16.81
CA GLY A 213 -0.12 -4.10 -18.05
C GLY A 213 -0.23 -5.62 -17.87
N PRO A 214 -0.27 -6.38 -18.99
CA PRO A 214 -0.44 -7.85 -18.96
C PRO A 214 0.71 -8.61 -18.29
N GLN A 215 1.87 -7.96 -18.11
CA GLN A 215 3.06 -8.51 -17.45
C GLN A 215 3.24 -8.00 -16.01
N ALA A 216 2.22 -7.39 -15.43
CA ALA A 216 2.28 -6.84 -14.08
C ALA A 216 2.73 -7.88 -13.05
N THR A 217 3.67 -7.48 -12.17
CA THR A 217 4.20 -8.28 -11.05
C THR A 217 3.92 -7.63 -9.70
N ILE A 218 3.47 -6.38 -9.70
CA ILE A 218 3.01 -5.61 -8.55
C ILE A 218 1.65 -4.99 -8.85
N THR A 219 0.92 -4.59 -7.83
CA THR A 219 -0.43 -4.06 -7.98
C THR A 219 -0.56 -2.67 -7.38
N TRP A 220 -1.37 -1.83 -8.01
CA TRP A 220 -1.72 -0.53 -7.47
C TRP A 220 -2.72 -0.64 -6.32
N ILE A 221 -2.47 0.07 -5.23
CA ILE A 221 -3.40 0.06 -4.08
C ILE A 221 -4.75 0.74 -4.37
N GLY A 222 -4.87 1.46 -5.48
CA GLY A 222 -6.13 2.02 -5.94
C GLY A 222 -6.43 3.45 -5.51
N ASN A 223 -5.49 4.14 -4.87
CA ASN A 223 -5.57 5.56 -4.55
C ASN A 223 -4.18 6.19 -4.63
N GLU A 224 -4.12 7.53 -4.68
CA GLU A 224 -2.90 8.33 -4.74
C GLU A 224 -2.63 9.04 -3.40
N ASP A 225 -3.16 8.51 -2.30
CA ASP A 225 -3.07 9.11 -0.97
C ASP A 225 -1.98 8.46 -0.10
N GLY A 226 -1.26 7.47 -0.65
CA GLY A 226 -0.24 6.72 0.09
C GLY A 226 -0.83 5.83 1.18
N VAL A 227 -2.02 5.27 0.95
CA VAL A 227 -2.79 4.55 1.96
C VAL A 227 -3.24 3.19 1.45
N ALA A 228 -2.73 2.13 2.07
CA ALA A 228 -3.28 0.79 1.97
C ALA A 228 -4.34 0.59 3.06
N ARG A 229 -5.45 -0.06 2.71
CA ARG A 229 -6.46 -0.49 3.68
C ARG A 229 -5.88 -1.54 4.62
N TYR A 230 -6.55 -1.80 5.71
CA TYR A 230 -6.19 -2.89 6.60
C TYR A 230 -7.38 -3.84 6.83
N PRO A 231 -7.19 -5.16 6.62
CA PRO A 231 -5.97 -5.83 6.15
C PRO A 231 -5.68 -5.58 4.67
N THR A 232 -4.39 -5.58 4.31
CA THR A 232 -3.91 -5.66 2.94
C THR A 232 -3.25 -7.03 2.76
N TRP A 233 -3.67 -7.77 1.73
CA TRP A 233 -3.11 -9.06 1.36
C TRP A 233 -2.26 -8.93 0.11
N ASN A 234 -1.09 -9.57 0.11
CA ASN A 234 -0.23 -9.58 -1.06
C ASN A 234 -0.56 -10.72 -2.05
N ALA A 235 -1.46 -11.62 -1.68
CA ALA A 235 -2.05 -12.58 -2.58
C ALA A 235 -3.23 -11.97 -3.35
N MET A 236 -3.46 -12.44 -4.58
CA MET A 236 -4.53 -12.01 -5.47
C MET A 236 -4.96 -13.18 -6.34
N SER A 237 -6.21 -13.18 -6.84
CA SER A 237 -6.60 -14.14 -7.86
C SER A 237 -5.87 -13.84 -9.19
N SER A 238 -5.36 -14.88 -9.85
CA SER A 238 -4.66 -14.74 -11.13
C SER A 238 -5.54 -14.15 -12.24
N GLU A 239 -6.85 -14.29 -12.17
CA GLU A 239 -7.80 -13.65 -13.09
C GLU A 239 -7.75 -12.12 -12.97
N LYS A 240 -7.78 -11.60 -11.74
CA LYS A 240 -7.65 -10.15 -11.48
C LYS A 240 -6.27 -9.64 -11.87
N ALA A 241 -5.22 -10.37 -11.53
CA ALA A 241 -3.84 -10.00 -11.88
C ALA A 241 -3.62 -9.86 -13.39
N ARG A 242 -4.29 -10.68 -14.20
CA ARG A 242 -4.19 -10.65 -15.68
C ARG A 242 -5.04 -9.59 -16.36
N SER A 243 -5.83 -8.84 -15.64
CA SER A 243 -6.73 -7.83 -16.22
C SER A 243 -6.01 -6.67 -16.92
N GLY A 244 -4.69 -6.53 -16.73
CA GLY A 244 -3.89 -5.46 -17.29
C GLY A 244 -3.97 -4.15 -16.49
N VAL A 245 -4.98 -3.99 -15.66
CA VAL A 245 -5.11 -2.92 -14.65
C VAL A 245 -5.19 -3.61 -13.29
N SER A 246 -4.03 -4.03 -12.77
CA SER A 246 -3.96 -4.69 -11.47
C SER A 246 -4.17 -3.67 -10.37
N THR A 247 -5.37 -3.67 -9.80
CA THR A 247 -5.71 -2.85 -8.64
C THR A 247 -6.14 -3.76 -7.51
N GLY A 248 -5.31 -3.86 -6.48
CA GLY A 248 -5.56 -4.70 -5.32
C GLY A 248 -5.83 -3.85 -4.09
N HIS A 249 -7.07 -3.39 -3.92
CA HIS A 249 -7.41 -2.59 -2.75
C HIS A 249 -7.11 -3.29 -1.43
N ASP A 250 -7.47 -4.57 -1.35
CA ASP A 250 -7.38 -5.35 -0.12
C ASP A 250 -6.64 -6.68 -0.34
N GLY A 251 -6.34 -7.01 -1.60
CA GLY A 251 -5.85 -8.32 -2.01
C GLY A 251 -6.92 -9.41 -1.84
N ASP A 252 -6.48 -10.65 -1.83
CA ASP A 252 -7.32 -11.82 -1.58
C ASP A 252 -6.52 -12.83 -0.74
N PRO A 253 -6.90 -13.09 0.52
CA PRO A 253 -6.15 -14.02 1.37
C PRO A 253 -6.11 -15.46 0.82
N ASP A 254 -7.02 -15.80 -0.09
CA ASP A 254 -7.13 -17.10 -0.76
C ASP A 254 -6.63 -17.04 -2.21
N GLY A 255 -5.98 -15.94 -2.62
CA GLY A 255 -5.42 -15.74 -3.95
C GLY A 255 -4.30 -16.73 -4.29
N ASP A 256 -4.14 -16.99 -5.59
CA ASP A 256 -3.21 -18.00 -6.11
C ASP A 256 -1.89 -17.42 -6.67
N VAL A 257 -1.81 -16.08 -6.80
CA VAL A 257 -0.59 -15.37 -7.23
C VAL A 257 -0.20 -14.29 -6.22
N TRP A 258 1.13 -14.07 -6.10
CA TRP A 258 1.68 -12.99 -5.27
C TRP A 258 1.75 -11.71 -6.08
N MET A 259 1.09 -10.66 -5.60
CA MET A 259 1.03 -9.34 -6.22
C MET A 259 1.16 -8.26 -5.13
N PRO A 260 2.38 -7.95 -4.70
CA PRO A 260 2.58 -6.98 -3.63
C PRO A 260 2.13 -5.58 -4.07
N SER A 261 1.59 -4.84 -3.11
CA SER A 261 0.95 -3.55 -3.37
C SER A 261 1.95 -2.40 -3.33
N GLU A 262 1.77 -1.46 -4.26
CA GLU A 262 2.42 -0.15 -4.27
C GLU A 262 1.42 0.96 -3.94
N CYS A 263 1.84 1.85 -3.03
CA CYS A 263 1.12 3.06 -2.65
C CYS A 263 1.86 4.26 -3.21
N ASP A 264 1.46 4.75 -4.37
CA ASP A 264 1.96 5.99 -4.92
C ASP A 264 1.33 7.19 -4.21
N ALA A 265 2.12 8.21 -3.94
CA ALA A 265 1.66 9.39 -3.20
C ALA A 265 2.46 10.63 -3.57
N ARG A 266 1.85 11.79 -3.31
CA ARG A 266 2.43 13.10 -3.59
C ARG A 266 2.89 13.77 -2.31
N ILE A 267 4.10 14.37 -2.33
CA ILE A 267 4.56 15.19 -1.20
C ILE A 267 3.80 16.53 -1.12
N ARG A 268 3.34 17.06 -2.26
CA ARG A 268 2.45 18.24 -2.40
C ARG A 268 1.05 17.77 -2.82
N ALA A 269 0.12 18.67 -3.07
CA ALA A 269 -1.21 18.32 -3.59
C ALA A 269 -1.18 17.76 -5.02
N ASP A 270 -0.17 18.14 -5.80
CA ASP A 270 -0.06 17.84 -7.23
C ASP A 270 1.14 16.93 -7.54
N TRP A 271 1.11 16.25 -8.70
CA TRP A 271 2.20 15.41 -9.19
C TRP A 271 3.39 16.21 -9.71
N PHE A 272 3.15 17.42 -10.21
CA PHE A 272 4.17 18.32 -10.73
C PHE A 272 4.37 19.54 -9.82
N TRP A 273 5.58 20.08 -9.84
CA TRP A 273 5.83 21.36 -9.21
C TRP A 273 4.99 22.47 -9.85
N SER A 274 4.55 23.40 -9.02
CA SER A 274 3.83 24.60 -9.43
C SER A 274 4.20 25.73 -8.48
N THR A 275 4.18 26.97 -9.00
CA THR A 275 4.40 28.19 -8.20
C THR A 275 3.37 28.34 -7.07
N LYS A 276 2.23 27.64 -7.17
CA LYS A 276 1.05 27.79 -6.29
C LYS A 276 0.93 26.67 -5.25
N ASN A 277 1.64 25.55 -5.40
CA ASN A 277 1.40 24.36 -4.57
C ASN A 277 2.35 24.17 -3.38
N LEU A 278 3.29 25.13 -3.12
CA LEU A 278 4.13 25.09 -1.93
C LEU A 278 3.31 25.05 -0.61
N PRO A 279 2.21 25.80 -0.44
CA PRO A 279 1.42 25.73 0.79
C PRO A 279 0.78 24.36 1.05
N THR A 280 0.79 23.46 0.08
CA THR A 280 0.25 22.10 0.18
C THR A 280 1.30 21.06 0.53
N LEU A 281 2.55 21.46 0.77
CA LEU A 281 3.62 20.57 1.21
C LEU A 281 3.22 19.88 2.52
N LYS A 282 3.16 18.56 2.49
CA LYS A 282 2.71 17.75 3.64
C LYS A 282 3.63 17.90 4.83
N SER A 283 3.05 17.93 6.02
CA SER A 283 3.80 17.88 7.28
C SER A 283 4.45 16.52 7.50
N VAL A 284 5.44 16.45 8.38
CA VAL A 284 6.06 15.17 8.78
C VAL A 284 5.00 14.22 9.36
N ASP A 285 4.04 14.73 10.16
CA ASP A 285 2.97 13.90 10.74
C ASP A 285 2.05 13.31 9.65
N GLN A 286 1.75 14.06 8.58
CA GLN A 286 0.99 13.54 7.44
C GLN A 286 1.77 12.45 6.71
N LEU A 287 3.07 12.65 6.49
CA LEU A 287 3.94 11.66 5.84
C LEU A 287 4.11 10.41 6.72
N MET A 288 4.24 10.58 8.06
CA MET A 288 4.23 9.45 8.99
C MET A 288 2.90 8.71 8.99
N GLY A 289 1.77 9.41 8.90
CA GLY A 289 0.46 8.79 8.73
C GLY A 289 0.38 7.93 7.45
N MET A 290 0.97 8.39 6.34
CA MET A 290 1.11 7.59 5.12
C MET A 290 2.01 6.36 5.35
N TYR A 291 3.17 6.53 6.00
CA TYR A 291 4.09 5.42 6.30
C TYR A 291 3.43 4.32 7.12
N TYR A 292 2.71 4.67 8.18
CA TYR A 292 1.97 3.69 8.98
C TYR A 292 0.90 2.95 8.17
N ARG A 293 0.26 3.64 7.23
CA ARG A 293 -0.86 3.09 6.47
C ARG A 293 -0.46 2.48 5.13
N SER A 294 0.78 2.60 4.71
CA SER A 294 1.36 1.90 3.55
C SER A 294 2.33 0.81 4.00
N VAL A 295 3.52 1.20 4.43
CA VAL A 295 4.57 0.28 4.89
C VAL A 295 4.12 -0.51 6.13
N GLY A 296 3.44 0.15 7.07
CA GLY A 296 2.87 -0.50 8.25
C GLY A 296 1.67 -1.41 7.97
N HIS A 297 1.20 -1.48 6.72
CA HIS A 297 0.20 -2.43 6.22
C HIS A 297 0.78 -3.38 5.15
N GLY A 298 2.12 -3.46 5.05
CA GLY A 298 2.80 -4.42 4.17
C GLY A 298 2.98 -4.00 2.72
N ALA A 299 2.61 -2.77 2.34
CA ALA A 299 2.80 -2.19 1.00
C ALA A 299 4.11 -1.42 0.89
N VAL A 300 4.58 -1.16 -0.33
CA VAL A 300 5.69 -0.23 -0.60
C VAL A 300 5.12 1.18 -0.81
N LEU A 301 5.75 2.19 -0.21
CA LEU A 301 5.41 3.60 -0.40
C LEU A 301 6.30 4.22 -1.47
N LEU A 302 5.70 4.65 -2.60
CA LEU A 302 6.35 5.40 -3.68
C LEU A 302 5.99 6.88 -3.52
N LEU A 303 6.87 7.68 -2.90
CA LEU A 303 6.61 9.08 -2.57
C LEU A 303 7.19 10.02 -3.61
N ASN A 304 6.34 10.81 -4.26
CA ASN A 304 6.71 11.72 -5.33
C ASN A 304 7.42 12.98 -4.85
N GLN A 305 8.49 13.32 -5.56
CA GLN A 305 9.21 14.60 -5.49
C GLN A 305 9.06 15.36 -6.80
N THR A 306 9.05 16.68 -6.73
CA THR A 306 8.69 17.54 -7.87
C THR A 306 9.81 18.55 -8.16
N PRO A 307 10.75 18.26 -9.07
CA PRO A 307 11.71 19.28 -9.51
C PRO A 307 10.98 20.51 -10.10
N ASP A 308 11.51 21.69 -9.83
CA ASP A 308 11.04 22.95 -10.39
C ASP A 308 11.53 23.17 -11.83
N THR A 309 11.19 24.29 -12.44
CA THR A 309 11.60 24.63 -13.81
C THR A 309 13.12 24.77 -14.01
N THR A 310 13.89 24.91 -12.93
CA THR A 310 15.36 24.91 -12.99
C THR A 310 15.95 23.50 -13.05
N GLY A 311 15.14 22.47 -12.76
CA GLY A 311 15.54 21.06 -12.71
C GLY A 311 16.03 20.58 -11.36
N ARG A 312 15.84 21.34 -10.28
CA ARG A 312 16.17 20.93 -8.91
C ARG A 312 14.93 20.65 -8.10
N ILE A 313 15.00 19.69 -7.18
CA ILE A 313 13.98 19.53 -6.15
C ILE A 313 14.10 20.75 -5.22
N PRO A 314 12.99 21.51 -4.97
CA PRO A 314 13.00 22.68 -4.11
C PRO A 314 13.56 22.39 -2.72
N GLU A 315 14.21 23.38 -2.11
CA GLU A 315 14.86 23.23 -0.81
C GLU A 315 13.87 22.80 0.29
N GLU A 316 12.66 23.34 0.26
CA GLU A 316 11.61 23.01 1.22
C GLU A 316 11.17 21.53 1.11
N ASP A 317 11.10 20.99 -0.11
CA ASP A 317 10.75 19.58 -0.35
C ASP A 317 11.91 18.68 0.06
N ALA A 318 13.14 19.03 -0.32
CA ALA A 318 14.33 18.30 0.08
C ALA A 318 14.49 18.24 1.61
N LYS A 319 14.25 19.36 2.29
CA LYS A 319 14.26 19.44 3.75
C LYS A 319 13.15 18.55 4.35
N ARG A 320 11.92 18.61 3.81
CA ARG A 320 10.81 17.80 4.30
C ARG A 320 11.07 16.29 4.08
N ALA A 321 11.65 15.90 2.96
CA ALA A 321 12.05 14.53 2.71
C ALA A 321 13.08 14.04 3.74
N ALA A 322 14.08 14.86 4.06
CA ALA A 322 15.09 14.54 5.08
C ALA A 322 14.51 14.48 6.50
N GLU A 323 13.59 15.40 6.86
CA GLU A 323 12.86 15.37 8.13
C GLU A 323 12.04 14.08 8.27
N PHE A 324 11.36 13.65 7.21
CA PHE A 324 10.58 12.41 7.18
C PHE A 324 11.46 11.17 7.35
N GLY A 325 12.57 11.07 6.60
CA GLY A 325 13.54 9.97 6.75
C GLY A 325 14.14 9.91 8.15
N SER A 326 14.49 11.08 8.71
CA SER A 326 15.01 11.19 10.09
C SER A 326 13.98 10.73 11.12
N GLU A 327 12.70 11.04 10.92
CA GLU A 327 11.64 10.65 11.83
C GLU A 327 11.36 9.14 11.77
N ILE A 328 11.39 8.51 10.59
CA ILE A 328 11.34 7.05 10.47
C ILE A 328 12.49 6.40 11.23
N GLN A 329 13.71 6.91 11.04
CA GLN A 329 14.91 6.40 11.73
C GLN A 329 14.83 6.61 13.24
N ARG A 330 14.34 7.75 13.70
CA ARG A 330 14.15 8.04 15.13
C ARG A 330 13.16 7.04 15.78
N ARG A 331 12.06 6.71 15.08
CA ARG A 331 11.02 5.83 15.60
C ARG A 331 11.43 4.36 15.56
N PHE A 332 12.00 3.91 14.45
CA PHE A 332 12.14 2.50 14.12
C PHE A 332 13.57 2.05 13.84
N GLY A 333 14.56 2.94 13.92
CA GLY A 333 15.96 2.60 13.68
C GLY A 333 16.54 1.64 14.70
N ASN A 334 16.07 1.70 15.97
CA ASN A 334 16.52 0.83 17.03
C ASN A 334 15.35 0.28 17.83
N SER A 335 15.16 -1.03 17.81
CA SER A 335 14.19 -1.71 18.67
C SER A 335 14.69 -1.78 20.13
N ILE A 336 13.76 -1.72 21.09
CA ILE A 336 14.08 -1.97 22.51
C ILE A 336 14.46 -3.43 22.70
N ALA A 337 13.70 -4.32 22.08
CA ALA A 337 13.95 -5.75 22.03
C ALA A 337 13.24 -6.34 20.81
N GLU A 338 13.76 -7.45 20.29
CA GLU A 338 13.15 -8.16 19.18
C GLU A 338 13.42 -9.66 19.22
N THR A 339 12.58 -10.41 18.55
CA THR A 339 12.70 -11.87 18.43
C THR A 339 12.12 -12.35 17.09
N MET A 340 12.29 -13.62 16.80
CA MET A 340 11.65 -14.36 15.72
C MET A 340 11.19 -15.71 16.22
N GLY A 341 10.29 -16.38 15.49
CA GLY A 341 9.82 -17.71 15.91
C GLY A 341 8.80 -18.33 14.96
N LYS A 342 8.38 -19.56 15.32
CA LYS A 342 7.34 -20.32 14.63
C LYS A 342 6.27 -20.75 15.62
N GLY A 343 5.08 -21.08 15.09
CA GLY A 343 3.95 -21.53 15.90
C GLY A 343 3.03 -20.40 16.36
N ASN A 344 2.06 -20.74 17.20
CA ASN A 344 0.96 -19.85 17.56
C ASN A 344 1.29 -18.84 18.66
N ALA A 345 2.50 -18.88 19.23
CA ALA A 345 2.97 -17.89 20.19
C ALA A 345 4.45 -17.61 19.98
N VAL A 346 4.79 -16.33 19.90
CA VAL A 346 6.17 -15.85 19.86
C VAL A 346 6.34 -14.82 20.97
N GLU A 347 7.25 -15.12 21.91
CA GLU A 347 7.44 -14.32 23.12
C GLU A 347 8.88 -13.82 23.21
N PHE A 348 9.06 -12.66 23.84
CA PHE A 348 10.37 -12.24 24.31
C PHE A 348 10.33 -11.55 25.66
N ASP A 349 11.46 -11.64 26.37
CA ASP A 349 11.72 -11.02 27.64
C ASP A 349 12.83 -9.96 27.44
N PRO A 350 12.54 -8.65 27.62
CA PRO A 350 13.55 -7.61 27.49
C PRO A 350 14.57 -7.59 28.66
N GLY A 351 14.47 -8.51 29.62
CA GLY A 351 15.35 -8.65 30.79
C GLY A 351 15.03 -7.69 31.93
N LYS A 352 14.24 -6.66 31.68
CA LYS A 352 13.71 -5.72 32.68
C LYS A 352 12.42 -5.11 32.13
N PRO A 353 11.53 -4.60 32.99
CA PRO A 353 10.35 -3.87 32.53
C PRO A 353 10.73 -2.69 31.62
N VAL A 354 10.03 -2.58 30.49
CA VAL A 354 10.23 -1.55 29.48
C VAL A 354 8.92 -0.89 29.10
N LYS A 355 8.96 0.43 28.89
CA LYS A 355 7.81 1.19 28.40
C LYS A 355 7.78 1.14 26.88
N ILE A 356 6.66 0.71 26.31
CA ILE A 356 6.45 0.55 24.87
C ILE A 356 5.10 1.13 24.45
N ASP A 357 4.99 1.48 23.19
CA ASP A 357 3.78 2.02 22.56
C ASP A 357 3.61 1.58 21.10
N HIS A 358 4.62 0.91 20.54
CA HIS A 358 4.60 0.36 19.18
C HIS A 358 5.21 -1.03 19.13
N VAL A 359 4.68 -1.84 18.22
CA VAL A 359 5.32 -3.09 17.80
C VAL A 359 5.37 -3.17 16.28
N ILE A 360 6.43 -3.81 15.77
CA ILE A 360 6.55 -4.23 14.38
C ILE A 360 6.53 -5.75 14.34
N THR A 361 5.61 -6.30 13.54
CA THR A 361 5.54 -7.73 13.24
C THR A 361 5.77 -7.96 11.74
N GLN A 362 6.47 -9.04 11.39
CA GLN A 362 6.73 -9.43 9.99
C GLN A 362 6.66 -10.95 9.86
N GLU A 363 5.89 -11.46 8.91
CA GLU A 363 5.92 -12.87 8.54
C GLU A 363 7.12 -13.20 7.64
N ASN A 364 7.53 -14.43 7.60
CA ASN A 364 8.39 -14.97 6.55
C ASN A 364 7.55 -15.17 5.28
N ILE A 365 7.41 -14.10 4.50
CA ILE A 365 6.58 -14.07 3.30
C ILE A 365 7.05 -15.02 2.18
N LEU A 366 8.32 -15.45 2.20
CA LEU A 366 8.82 -16.44 1.25
C LEU A 366 8.06 -17.78 1.33
N GLU A 367 7.36 -18.00 2.44
CA GLU A 367 6.48 -19.14 2.65
C GLU A 367 4.98 -18.81 2.50
N GLY A 368 4.64 -17.60 2.05
CA GLY A 368 3.28 -17.06 1.92
C GLY A 368 2.75 -16.48 3.23
N GLU A 369 1.69 -15.69 3.13
CA GLU A 369 0.99 -15.12 4.29
C GLU A 369 0.13 -16.19 4.96
N ARG A 370 0.36 -16.45 6.25
CA ARG A 370 -0.26 -17.55 7.00
C ARG A 370 -1.18 -17.08 8.10
N VAL A 371 -0.84 -15.95 8.73
CA VAL A 371 -1.62 -15.36 9.82
C VAL A 371 -2.92 -14.80 9.28
N ARG A 372 -4.01 -15.02 10.01
CA ARG A 372 -5.35 -14.52 9.70
C ARG A 372 -5.96 -13.70 10.84
N GLU A 373 -5.49 -13.93 12.08
CA GLU A 373 -5.83 -13.14 13.27
C GLU A 373 -4.73 -13.31 14.32
N TYR A 374 -4.43 -12.21 15.02
CA TYR A 374 -3.44 -12.21 16.10
C TYR A 374 -3.80 -11.20 17.19
N VAL A 375 -3.20 -11.39 18.34
CA VAL A 375 -3.27 -10.49 19.50
C VAL A 375 -1.84 -10.21 19.98
N ILE A 376 -1.54 -8.95 20.28
CA ILE A 376 -0.33 -8.55 21.01
C ILE A 376 -0.69 -8.40 22.49
N GLU A 377 0.05 -9.08 23.35
CA GLU A 377 -0.17 -9.09 24.80
C GLU A 377 1.12 -8.69 25.51
N GLY A 378 0.97 -7.88 26.57
CA GLY A 378 2.04 -7.49 27.47
C GLY A 378 1.84 -8.07 28.87
N LEU A 379 2.92 -8.53 29.51
CA LEU A 379 2.89 -8.94 30.93
C LEU A 379 3.00 -7.68 31.79
N VAL A 380 1.86 -7.21 32.32
CA VAL A 380 1.71 -5.97 33.09
C VAL A 380 1.30 -6.30 34.52
N GLY A 381 2.15 -5.99 35.51
CA GLY A 381 1.84 -6.28 36.91
C GLY A 381 1.70 -7.78 37.22
N GLY A 382 2.33 -8.65 36.42
CA GLY A 382 2.25 -10.11 36.57
C GLY A 382 1.11 -10.79 35.81
N GLU A 383 0.27 -10.02 35.11
CA GLU A 383 -0.86 -10.52 34.32
C GLU A 383 -0.68 -10.20 32.82
N TRP A 384 -1.05 -11.15 31.94
CA TRP A 384 -1.10 -10.91 30.52
C TRP A 384 -2.30 -10.02 30.16
N LYS A 385 -2.03 -8.87 29.56
CA LYS A 385 -3.06 -7.93 29.08
C LYS A 385 -2.94 -7.73 27.58
N GLN A 386 -4.08 -7.76 26.91
CA GLN A 386 -4.14 -7.41 25.48
C GLN A 386 -3.80 -5.94 25.29
N LEU A 387 -2.87 -5.65 24.38
CA LEU A 387 -2.46 -4.31 23.99
C LEU A 387 -3.12 -3.88 22.66
N CYS A 388 -3.13 -4.78 21.69
CA CYS A 388 -3.83 -4.60 20.42
C CYS A 388 -4.11 -5.96 19.76
N GLU A 389 -4.86 -5.93 18.67
CA GLU A 389 -5.17 -7.10 17.85
C GLU A 389 -5.15 -6.72 16.38
N GLY A 390 -5.05 -7.71 15.51
CA GLY A 390 -5.07 -7.51 14.07
C GLY A 390 -5.38 -8.78 13.28
N THR A 391 -5.49 -8.60 11.96
CA THR A 391 -5.86 -9.65 11.01
C THR A 391 -4.66 -10.12 10.22
N ALA A 392 -4.07 -9.28 9.38
CA ALA A 392 -2.91 -9.61 8.55
C ALA A 392 -1.62 -9.08 9.19
N ILE A 393 -0.55 -9.86 9.13
CA ILE A 393 0.81 -9.40 9.40
C ILE A 393 1.54 -9.12 8.09
N GLY A 394 1.62 -10.12 7.22
CA GLY A 394 2.27 -10.01 5.91
C GLY A 394 3.73 -9.58 5.97
N HIS A 395 4.15 -8.78 4.99
CA HIS A 395 5.52 -8.28 4.92
C HIS A 395 5.92 -7.46 6.15
N LYS A 396 5.06 -6.50 6.56
CA LYS A 396 5.24 -5.68 7.77
C LYS A 396 3.90 -5.15 8.28
N LYS A 397 3.70 -5.28 9.59
CA LYS A 397 2.62 -4.60 10.31
C LYS A 397 3.21 -3.75 11.42
N ILE A 398 2.75 -2.50 11.51
CA ILE A 398 3.08 -1.58 12.60
C ILE A 398 1.81 -1.37 13.42
N ASP A 399 1.82 -1.82 14.68
CA ASP A 399 0.73 -1.61 15.62
C ASP A 399 1.08 -0.54 16.64
N GLN A 400 0.09 0.28 17.01
CA GLN A 400 0.18 1.39 17.95
C GLN A 400 -0.82 1.16 19.08
N PHE A 401 -0.41 1.45 20.31
CA PHE A 401 -1.27 1.40 21.50
C PHE A 401 -0.82 2.43 22.53
N ALA A 402 -1.65 2.67 23.57
CA ALA A 402 -1.28 3.57 24.64
C ALA A 402 0.02 3.12 25.33
N PRO A 403 0.95 4.04 25.66
CA PRO A 403 2.18 3.70 26.34
C PRO A 403 1.94 2.85 27.60
N VAL A 404 2.63 1.71 27.69
CA VAL A 404 2.47 0.74 28.77
C VAL A 404 3.82 0.14 29.15
N GLU A 405 4.03 -0.07 30.46
CA GLU A 405 5.20 -0.80 30.96
C GLU A 405 4.92 -2.30 30.98
N VAL A 406 5.77 -3.08 30.33
CA VAL A 406 5.64 -4.54 30.22
C VAL A 406 6.91 -5.24 30.67
N ALA A 407 6.77 -6.35 31.41
CA ALA A 407 7.88 -7.23 31.78
C ALA A 407 8.23 -8.21 30.64
N LYS A 408 7.23 -8.64 29.87
CA LYS A 408 7.36 -9.52 28.70
C LYS A 408 6.37 -9.11 27.62
N LEU A 409 6.65 -9.51 26.39
CA LEU A 409 5.74 -9.30 25.25
C LEU A 409 5.46 -10.65 24.57
N ARG A 410 4.22 -10.81 24.08
CA ARG A 410 3.78 -11.99 23.34
C ARG A 410 2.95 -11.60 22.14
N LEU A 411 3.32 -12.13 20.97
CA LEU A 411 2.46 -12.22 19.80
C LEU A 411 1.76 -13.59 19.87
N ARG A 412 0.45 -13.59 20.03
CA ARG A 412 -0.38 -14.79 20.01
C ARG A 412 -1.21 -14.81 18.74
N ILE A 413 -0.97 -15.79 17.86
CA ILE A 413 -1.72 -16.01 16.63
C ILE A 413 -2.96 -16.81 17.00
N THR A 414 -4.14 -16.21 16.82
CA THR A 414 -5.44 -16.83 17.15
C THR A 414 -6.03 -17.60 15.99
N ARG A 415 -5.65 -17.25 14.76
CA ARG A 415 -6.03 -17.97 13.56
C ARG A 415 -4.95 -17.90 12.49
N SER A 416 -4.66 -19.04 11.86
CA SER A 416 -3.73 -19.17 10.73
C SER A 416 -4.18 -20.29 9.80
N VAL A 417 -3.70 -20.26 8.55
CA VAL A 417 -3.99 -21.30 7.53
C VAL A 417 -2.87 -22.33 7.39
N ALA A 418 -1.72 -22.06 7.99
CA ALA A 418 -0.58 -22.97 8.14
C ALA A 418 0.23 -22.56 9.37
N GLU A 419 1.25 -23.32 9.78
CA GLU A 419 2.11 -22.97 10.91
C GLU A 419 2.69 -21.57 10.73
N PRO A 420 2.40 -20.60 11.62
CA PRO A 420 2.94 -19.23 11.53
C PRO A 420 4.46 -19.21 11.55
N GLN A 421 5.06 -18.34 10.73
CA GLN A 421 6.50 -18.11 10.70
C GLN A 421 6.76 -16.62 10.78
N ILE A 422 7.18 -16.17 11.95
CA ILE A 422 7.44 -14.75 12.24
C ILE A 422 8.94 -14.50 12.07
N ARG A 423 9.31 -13.69 11.06
CA ARG A 423 10.71 -13.31 10.81
C ARG A 423 11.17 -12.18 11.71
N ARG A 424 10.23 -11.39 12.26
CA ARG A 424 10.52 -10.32 13.20
C ARG A 424 9.30 -10.01 14.07
N PHE A 425 9.53 -9.85 15.36
CA PHE A 425 8.61 -9.27 16.34
C PHE A 425 9.42 -8.35 17.25
N ALA A 426 9.21 -7.02 17.10
CA ALA A 426 10.05 -5.99 17.71
C ALA A 426 9.21 -4.93 18.43
N ALA A 427 9.71 -4.45 19.57
CA ALA A 427 9.04 -3.44 20.38
C ALA A 427 9.79 -2.10 20.37
N TYR A 428 9.02 -1.01 20.46
CA TYR A 428 9.54 0.37 20.41
C TYR A 428 8.83 1.27 21.43
N SER A 429 9.55 2.30 21.89
CA SER A 429 9.01 3.44 22.62
C SER A 429 9.18 4.69 21.76
N VAL A 430 8.15 5.03 21.03
CA VAL A 430 8.16 6.14 20.07
C VAL A 430 7.73 7.45 20.73
N TRP A 431 6.68 7.38 21.55
CA TRP A 431 6.04 8.54 22.19
C TRP A 431 6.52 8.80 23.61
N GLY A 432 7.10 7.79 24.29
CA GLY A 432 7.53 7.91 25.68
C GLY A 432 6.36 8.28 26.60
N ASP A 433 6.45 9.46 27.24
CA ASP A 433 5.39 9.97 28.12
C ASP A 433 4.41 10.93 27.44
N ASN A 434 4.67 11.26 26.17
CA ASN A 434 3.91 12.27 25.43
C ASN A 434 3.29 11.66 24.15
N PRO A 435 2.26 10.80 24.27
CA PRO A 435 1.57 10.31 23.08
C PRO A 435 0.94 11.50 22.33
N PRO A 436 0.98 11.48 21.00
CA PRO A 436 0.34 12.52 20.21
C PRO A 436 -1.17 12.53 20.47
N LYS A 437 -1.79 13.69 20.30
CA LYS A 437 -3.23 13.83 20.43
C LYS A 437 -3.95 13.00 19.36
N ALA A 438 -5.16 12.54 19.68
CA ALA A 438 -5.96 11.73 18.77
C ALA A 438 -6.30 12.45 17.43
N GLU A 439 -6.25 13.77 17.41
CA GLU A 439 -6.51 14.59 16.23
C GLU A 439 -5.30 14.78 15.31
N THR A 440 -4.10 14.33 15.71
CA THR A 440 -2.94 14.44 14.80
C THR A 440 -3.19 13.57 13.54
N PRO A 441 -2.76 14.03 12.35
CA PRO A 441 -2.95 13.29 11.11
C PRO A 441 -2.47 11.84 11.19
N GLU A 442 -1.40 11.61 11.92
CA GLU A 442 -0.81 10.30 12.14
C GLU A 442 -1.75 9.33 12.86
N ILE A 443 -2.44 9.79 13.93
CA ILE A 443 -3.27 8.92 14.76
C ILE A 443 -4.73 8.91 14.31
N ALA A 444 -5.27 10.06 13.91
CA ALA A 444 -6.65 10.15 13.45
C ALA A 444 -6.94 9.26 12.24
N ALA A 445 -5.93 8.98 11.42
CA ALA A 445 -6.03 8.11 10.25
C ALA A 445 -5.84 6.61 10.57
N VAL A 446 -5.51 6.23 11.80
CA VAL A 446 -5.36 4.82 12.17
C VAL A 446 -6.68 4.10 11.99
N THR A 447 -6.67 3.09 11.13
CA THR A 447 -7.81 2.20 10.92
C THR A 447 -7.95 1.30 12.16
N ARG A 448 -9.12 1.27 12.76
CA ARG A 448 -9.44 0.43 13.90
C ARG A 448 -10.49 -0.58 13.52
N THR A 449 -10.36 -1.81 13.99
CA THR A 449 -11.39 -2.84 13.85
C THR A 449 -12.53 -2.53 14.80
N LEU A 450 -13.72 -2.36 14.24
CA LEU A 450 -14.94 -2.10 14.99
C LEU A 450 -15.69 -3.38 15.32
N TRP A 451 -15.66 -4.36 14.41
CA TRP A 451 -16.43 -5.58 14.53
C TRP A 451 -15.86 -6.68 13.62
N HIS A 452 -15.85 -7.93 14.11
CA HIS A 452 -15.60 -9.13 13.32
C HIS A 452 -16.94 -9.80 12.98
N TRP A 453 -17.10 -10.19 11.73
CA TRP A 453 -18.32 -10.89 11.27
C TRP A 453 -18.00 -12.28 10.71
N SER A 454 -18.84 -13.23 11.07
CA SER A 454 -18.76 -14.64 10.64
C SER A 454 -20.13 -15.32 10.83
N SER A 455 -20.21 -16.61 10.50
CA SER A 455 -21.41 -17.42 10.78
C SER A 455 -21.76 -17.56 12.27
N GLU A 456 -20.89 -17.16 13.17
CA GLU A 456 -21.16 -17.16 14.61
C GLU A 456 -22.06 -16.00 15.05
N ASN A 457 -22.04 -14.88 14.33
CA ASN A 457 -22.74 -13.66 14.71
C ASN A 457 -23.56 -12.99 13.58
N VAL A 458 -23.49 -13.50 12.34
CA VAL A 458 -24.32 -13.04 11.21
C VAL A 458 -24.93 -14.25 10.51
N PRO A 459 -26.26 -14.36 10.43
CA PRO A 459 -26.94 -15.45 9.73
C PRO A 459 -26.90 -15.29 8.20
N LEU A 460 -27.29 -16.34 7.49
CA LEU A 460 -27.50 -16.32 6.03
C LEU A 460 -28.75 -15.53 5.61
N GLU A 461 -29.66 -15.27 6.55
CA GLU A 461 -30.82 -14.42 6.36
C GLU A 461 -30.53 -12.99 6.81
N MET A 462 -31.27 -12.03 6.23
CA MET A 462 -31.10 -10.62 6.57
C MET A 462 -31.43 -10.37 8.05
N THR A 463 -30.49 -9.78 8.76
CA THR A 463 -30.59 -9.47 10.19
C THR A 463 -30.18 -8.05 10.49
N THR A 464 -30.56 -7.55 11.66
CA THR A 464 -30.14 -6.25 12.17
C THR A 464 -29.09 -6.43 13.26
N THR A 465 -27.94 -5.77 13.11
CA THR A 465 -26.86 -5.74 14.09
C THR A 465 -26.57 -4.30 14.49
N ASN A 466 -26.32 -4.06 15.78
CA ASN A 466 -25.94 -2.75 16.29
C ASN A 466 -24.46 -2.75 16.72
N LEU A 467 -23.71 -1.76 16.24
CA LEU A 467 -22.30 -1.56 16.60
C LEU A 467 -22.14 -0.26 17.41
N ASP A 468 -21.51 -0.34 18.56
CA ASP A 468 -21.23 0.82 19.40
C ASP A 468 -20.03 1.61 18.86
N LEU A 469 -20.23 2.88 18.55
CA LEU A 469 -19.20 3.80 18.08
C LEU A 469 -18.54 4.62 19.19
N THR A 470 -19.05 4.58 20.40
CA THR A 470 -18.66 5.50 21.50
C THR A 470 -17.16 5.47 21.79
N ALA A 471 -16.54 4.29 21.71
CA ALA A 471 -15.11 4.14 21.93
C ALA A 471 -14.25 4.64 20.75
N PHE A 472 -14.82 4.72 19.54
CA PHE A 472 -14.10 4.97 18.28
C PHE A 472 -14.28 6.39 17.75
N CYS A 473 -15.45 6.98 17.94
CA CYS A 473 -15.85 8.26 17.38
C CYS A 473 -16.08 9.28 18.52
N LYS A 474 -15.01 9.61 19.25
CA LYS A 474 -15.07 10.54 20.39
C LYS A 474 -15.17 12.00 19.99
N ASP A 475 -14.68 12.33 18.80
CA ASP A 475 -14.57 13.70 18.31
C ASP A 475 -15.53 13.94 17.15
N ALA A 476 -15.99 15.19 16.98
CA ALA A 476 -16.72 15.58 15.79
C ALA A 476 -15.85 15.42 14.53
N GLY A 477 -16.43 14.94 13.44
CA GLY A 477 -15.71 14.71 12.19
C GLY A 477 -16.42 13.80 11.23
N VAL A 478 -15.74 13.43 10.15
CA VAL A 478 -16.21 12.42 9.21
C VAL A 478 -15.38 11.16 9.40
N TYR A 479 -16.07 10.05 9.62
CA TYR A 479 -15.47 8.74 9.75
C TYR A 479 -15.83 7.88 8.55
N VAL A 480 -14.93 7.00 8.14
CA VAL A 480 -15.15 6.05 7.05
C VAL A 480 -15.23 4.65 7.64
N LEU A 481 -16.37 3.99 7.42
CA LEU A 481 -16.60 2.59 7.74
C LEU A 481 -16.45 1.75 6.47
N GLU A 482 -15.73 0.66 6.59
CA GLU A 482 -15.52 -0.30 5.52
C GLU A 482 -15.72 -1.72 6.04
N PHE A 483 -16.26 -2.59 5.18
CA PHE A 483 -16.38 -4.02 5.46
C PHE A 483 -15.36 -4.76 4.61
N ILE A 484 -14.44 -5.45 5.26
CA ILE A 484 -13.29 -6.09 4.62
C ILE A 484 -13.37 -7.59 4.84
N ARG A 485 -13.41 -8.33 3.75
CA ARG A 485 -13.44 -9.79 3.75
C ARG A 485 -12.09 -10.38 4.15
N THR A 486 -12.11 -11.41 4.98
CA THR A 486 -10.93 -12.21 5.34
C THR A 486 -11.03 -13.67 4.92
N ALA A 487 -12.20 -14.14 4.48
CA ALA A 487 -12.42 -15.42 3.80
C ALA A 487 -13.84 -15.49 3.18
N GLY A 488 -14.05 -16.32 2.18
CA GLY A 488 -15.34 -16.51 1.50
C GLY A 488 -15.73 -15.33 0.62
N LYS A 489 -16.99 -14.88 0.68
CA LYS A 489 -17.53 -13.75 -0.09
C LYS A 489 -17.73 -12.51 0.78
N ASP A 490 -17.85 -11.34 0.15
CA ASP A 490 -18.10 -10.08 0.83
C ASP A 490 -19.44 -10.10 1.58
N LEU A 491 -19.48 -9.42 2.74
CA LEU A 491 -20.71 -9.26 3.52
C LEU A 491 -21.76 -8.52 2.69
N ASP A 492 -22.99 -9.04 2.67
CA ASP A 492 -24.12 -8.35 2.05
C ASP A 492 -24.67 -7.30 3.02
N VAL A 493 -24.41 -6.03 2.73
CA VAL A 493 -24.81 -4.87 3.55
C VAL A 493 -25.91 -4.12 2.83
N GLN A 494 -27.15 -4.24 3.32
CA GLN A 494 -28.31 -3.57 2.75
C GLN A 494 -28.42 -2.12 3.23
N SER A 495 -28.22 -1.87 4.53
CA SER A 495 -28.24 -0.51 5.08
C SER A 495 -27.24 -0.32 6.22
N VAL A 496 -26.82 0.93 6.41
CA VAL A 496 -26.02 1.43 7.54
C VAL A 496 -26.67 2.72 8.01
N ASP A 497 -27.18 2.73 9.22
CA ASP A 497 -27.90 3.85 9.82
C ASP A 497 -27.19 4.32 11.09
N LEU A 498 -27.02 5.64 11.28
CA LEU A 498 -26.48 6.21 12.51
C LEU A 498 -27.62 6.46 13.50
N ILE A 499 -27.49 5.92 14.70
CA ILE A 499 -28.42 6.09 15.81
C ILE A 499 -27.74 6.91 16.91
N SER A 500 -28.35 7.98 17.35
CA SER A 500 -27.91 8.78 18.49
C SER A 500 -29.06 8.98 19.47
N GLN A 501 -28.84 8.70 20.74
CA GLN A 501 -29.86 8.80 21.80
C GLN A 501 -31.17 8.06 21.44
N GLY A 502 -31.06 6.92 20.75
CA GLY A 502 -32.20 6.11 20.33
C GLY A 502 -32.95 6.61 19.07
N HIS A 503 -32.49 7.70 18.46
CA HIS A 503 -33.09 8.25 17.24
C HIS A 503 -32.20 8.06 16.04
N LYS A 504 -32.77 7.63 14.90
CA LYS A 504 -32.07 7.55 13.61
C LYS A 504 -31.79 8.98 13.10
N LEU A 505 -30.53 9.21 12.73
CA LEU A 505 -30.08 10.48 12.17
C LEU A 505 -30.03 10.37 10.63
N ASP A 506 -31.04 10.96 9.98
CA ASP A 506 -31.09 10.99 8.52
C ASP A 506 -29.96 11.85 7.93
N LYS A 507 -29.37 11.40 6.80
CA LYS A 507 -28.30 12.07 6.04
C LYS A 507 -26.94 12.15 6.74
N PHE A 508 -26.75 11.50 7.86
CA PHE A 508 -25.42 11.47 8.56
C PHE A 508 -24.55 10.31 8.08
N VAL A 509 -25.11 9.33 7.33
CA VAL A 509 -24.35 8.26 6.68
C VAL A 509 -24.52 8.40 5.17
N VAL A 510 -23.42 8.52 4.44
CA VAL A 510 -23.39 8.59 2.98
C VAL A 510 -22.60 7.42 2.43
N ARG A 511 -23.28 6.54 1.69
CA ARG A 511 -22.61 5.47 0.94
C ARG A 511 -21.93 6.05 -0.28
N ARG A 512 -20.64 5.77 -0.45
CA ARG A 512 -19.87 6.12 -1.64
C ARG A 512 -19.28 4.86 -2.25
N MET A 513 -19.25 4.78 -3.57
CA MET A 513 -18.49 3.75 -4.27
C MET A 513 -17.11 4.31 -4.58
N VAL A 514 -16.10 3.78 -3.93
CA VAL A 514 -14.71 4.14 -4.19
C VAL A 514 -14.08 2.96 -4.91
N ARG A 515 -13.87 3.12 -6.21
CA ARG A 515 -13.26 2.12 -7.10
C ARG A 515 -13.88 0.70 -6.98
N GLY A 516 -15.21 0.66 -6.94
CA GLY A 516 -15.98 -0.60 -6.88
C GLY A 516 -16.25 -1.13 -5.46
N THR A 517 -15.67 -0.54 -4.42
CA THR A 517 -15.92 -0.93 -3.03
C THR A 517 -16.80 0.09 -2.31
N PRO A 518 -17.84 -0.36 -1.59
CA PRO A 518 -18.69 0.54 -0.83
C PRO A 518 -17.97 1.02 0.43
N GLN A 519 -17.91 2.35 0.59
CA GLN A 519 -17.51 3.03 1.82
C GLN A 519 -18.69 3.79 2.40
N TYR A 520 -18.80 3.81 3.72
CA TYR A 520 -19.85 4.53 4.43
C TYR A 520 -19.22 5.69 5.20
N HIS A 521 -19.46 6.92 4.72
CA HIS A 521 -18.99 8.14 5.35
C HIS A 521 -19.98 8.57 6.43
N ILE A 522 -19.58 8.53 7.68
CA ILE A 522 -20.39 8.79 8.86
C ILE A 522 -20.00 10.16 9.42
N LYS A 523 -20.94 11.10 9.47
CA LYS A 523 -20.71 12.42 10.05
C LYS A 523 -21.11 12.43 11.53
N ILE A 524 -20.14 12.64 12.40
CA ILE A 524 -20.35 12.88 13.83
C ILE A 524 -20.28 14.40 14.05
N SER A 525 -21.35 14.99 14.59
CA SER A 525 -21.46 16.45 14.75
C SER A 525 -21.20 16.94 16.17
N GLU A 526 -21.29 16.07 17.19
CA GLU A 526 -21.12 16.42 18.60
C GLU A 526 -20.09 15.52 19.26
N GLU A 527 -19.18 16.13 20.02
CA GLU A 527 -18.16 15.42 20.79
C GLU A 527 -18.79 14.70 21.99
N GLY A 528 -18.28 13.52 22.32
CA GLY A 528 -18.64 12.77 23.53
C GLY A 528 -20.05 12.19 23.56
N THR A 529 -20.82 12.29 22.48
CA THR A 529 -22.17 11.70 22.39
C THR A 529 -22.10 10.22 22.05
N ALA A 530 -22.87 9.38 22.74
CA ALA A 530 -22.99 7.97 22.43
C ALA A 530 -23.68 7.76 21.07
N HIS A 531 -23.00 7.11 20.16
CA HIS A 531 -23.50 6.78 18.84
C HIS A 531 -23.45 5.29 18.60
N GLN A 532 -24.44 4.76 17.87
CA GLN A 532 -24.50 3.39 17.41
C GLN A 532 -24.73 3.35 15.90
N LEU A 533 -24.15 2.37 15.22
CA LEU A 533 -24.53 2.03 13.87
C LEU A 533 -25.52 0.86 13.92
N GLN A 534 -26.65 1.02 13.28
CA GLN A 534 -27.57 -0.06 13.00
C GLN A 534 -27.34 -0.55 11.57
N LEU A 535 -26.97 -1.81 11.45
CA LEU A 535 -26.66 -2.45 10.17
C LEU A 535 -27.74 -3.45 9.81
N SER A 536 -28.20 -3.45 8.55
CA SER A 536 -28.97 -4.56 7.98
C SER A 536 -28.04 -5.38 7.10
N VAL A 537 -27.72 -6.61 7.54
CA VAL A 537 -26.66 -7.44 6.94
C VAL A 537 -27.07 -8.91 6.88
N LYS A 538 -26.43 -9.67 5.97
CA LYS A 538 -26.45 -11.14 5.96
C LYS A 538 -25.15 -11.70 5.42
N LEU A 539 -24.84 -12.95 5.77
CA LEU A 539 -23.75 -13.67 5.10
C LEU A 539 -24.21 -14.16 3.72
N PRO A 540 -23.38 -14.03 2.69
CA PRO A 540 -23.63 -14.62 1.40
C PRO A 540 -23.47 -16.16 1.40
N GLU A 541 -22.61 -16.67 2.28
CA GLU A 541 -22.37 -18.10 2.52
C GLU A 541 -21.75 -18.33 3.91
N ALA A 542 -21.90 -19.55 4.46
CA ALA A 542 -21.47 -19.86 5.83
C ALA A 542 -19.94 -19.78 6.06
N THR A 543 -19.13 -19.87 5.01
CA THR A 543 -17.68 -19.76 5.06
C THR A 543 -17.18 -18.32 5.05
N SER A 544 -18.06 -17.35 4.73
CA SER A 544 -17.72 -15.94 4.67
C SER A 544 -17.45 -15.35 6.04
N ARG A 545 -16.37 -14.59 6.15
CA ARG A 545 -15.99 -13.85 7.35
C ARG A 545 -15.12 -12.64 7.02
N GLY A 546 -15.07 -11.70 7.94
CA GLY A 546 -14.27 -10.50 7.78
C GLY A 546 -14.39 -9.56 8.97
N GLN A 547 -14.04 -8.32 8.75
CA GLN A 547 -14.09 -7.27 9.76
C GLN A 547 -14.70 -5.98 9.22
N ALA A 548 -15.36 -5.22 10.09
CA ALA A 548 -15.72 -3.85 9.85
C ALA A 548 -14.63 -2.95 10.46
N THR A 549 -14.06 -2.07 9.66
CA THR A 549 -13.02 -1.15 10.10
C THR A 549 -13.50 0.29 10.02
N ILE A 550 -13.00 1.13 10.91
CA ILE A 550 -13.33 2.56 10.95
C ILE A 550 -12.08 3.40 11.11
N HIS A 551 -12.01 4.51 10.39
CA HIS A 551 -10.98 5.54 10.56
C HIS A 551 -11.57 6.93 10.38
N ARG A 552 -10.96 7.96 10.97
CA ARG A 552 -11.37 9.35 10.79
C ARG A 552 -10.74 9.91 9.52
N MET A 553 -11.54 10.59 8.69
CA MET A 553 -11.00 11.36 7.57
C MET A 553 -10.23 12.57 8.09
N ILE A 554 -9.02 12.76 7.58
CA ILE A 554 -8.23 13.97 7.77
C ILE A 554 -8.41 14.80 6.51
N LYS A 555 -8.89 16.03 6.68
CA LYS A 555 -9.00 16.98 5.57
C LYS A 555 -7.66 17.61 5.26
#